data_7f1fa490567b96099aa3c9c0967137cd
#
_entry.id   7f1fa490567b96099aa3c9c0967137cd
#
_cell.length_a   1.000
_cell.length_b   1.000
_cell.length_c   1.000
_cell.angle_alpha   90.00
_cell.angle_beta   90.00
_cell.angle_gamma   90.00
#
_symmetry.space_group_name_H-M   'P 1'
#
loop_
_entity.id
_entity.type
_entity.pdbx_description
1 polymer ?
#
loop_
_entity_poly.entity_id
_entity_poly.type
_entity_poly.pdbx_seq_one_letter_code
_entity_poly.pdbx_strand_id
1 'polypeptide(L)'
;MTALVLSPAIQAQAATSAALAACTAPAWAEGNTYTVGTQVTYQGHTYQALQTHTAYPGTGWYPSTTPSLWKDLGACDGGGGNPPPGVPGAPSNLRVTATTNTSFTLAWNASSGTVTGYRVYEGTTVRSTGTGTTATVSGLAAGSTHTYTVKAYNTQGESAASNSVTATTTGGTNPPPSGGFAAAPYLYQWGDPPNPQTVQSATGIKWFTLAFVLSGGGCSPAWDGNRPLTGGVDSTVISQVRAGGGDVIPSFGGWSGNKLGPNCSTPQALAGAYQTVINAYGLKAIDIDIENTDEFENDTVRNRIVDALKIVKQNNPSLKVIVTFGTATTGPGYYAQQLISRAASTGANIDIFTIMPFDFGGGANMYNSTVSASEGLKAMLKSSFGWDDATAYRHMGISGMNGLSDQQELTSVAYWQQIRDYAQNNHLARLAFWSVNRDRPCAGGGVVSNCSGISQNNWQFTQITATFTG
;
A
#
# COMPACT_ATOMS: atom_id res chain seq x y z
N MET A 1 10.75 21.02 -62.39
CA MET A 1 9.36 20.54 -62.36
C MET A 1 9.37 19.24 -61.59
N THR A 2 9.08 19.32 -60.32
CA THR A 2 9.07 18.15 -59.40
C THR A 2 7.62 17.97 -58.97
N ALA A 3 7.02 16.88 -59.36
CA ALA A 3 5.62 16.57 -59.08
C ALA A 3 5.48 16.06 -57.63
N LEU A 4 4.61 16.72 -56.87
CA LEU A 4 4.21 16.34 -55.52
C LEU A 4 3.11 15.29 -55.63
N VAL A 5 3.34 14.08 -55.13
CA VAL A 5 2.34 13.03 -55.04
C VAL A 5 1.63 13.17 -53.67
N LEU A 6 0.36 13.54 -53.66
CA LEU A 6 -0.50 13.50 -52.49
C LEU A 6 -1.04 12.08 -52.30
N SER A 7 -0.74 11.49 -51.15
CA SER A 7 -1.42 10.27 -50.68
C SER A 7 -2.75 10.63 -50.01
N PRO A 8 -3.83 9.90 -50.25
CA PRO A 8 -5.10 10.16 -49.56
C PRO A 8 -5.07 9.61 -48.12
N ALA A 9 -5.42 10.46 -47.16
CA ALA A 9 -5.65 10.08 -45.79
C ALA A 9 -6.91 9.20 -45.69
N ILE A 10 -6.73 7.97 -45.20
CA ILE A 10 -7.85 7.10 -44.84
C ILE A 10 -8.40 7.59 -43.52
N GLN A 11 -9.58 8.20 -43.52
CA GLN A 11 -10.33 8.50 -42.30
C GLN A 11 -10.93 7.20 -41.78
N ALA A 12 -10.45 6.75 -40.63
CA ALA A 12 -11.10 5.70 -39.85
C ALA A 12 -12.41 6.25 -39.25
N GLN A 13 -13.54 5.83 -39.80
CA GLN A 13 -14.85 6.07 -39.22
C GLN A 13 -14.96 5.25 -37.92
N ALA A 14 -15.03 5.94 -36.78
CA ALA A 14 -15.40 5.35 -35.51
C ALA A 14 -16.85 4.85 -35.61
N ALA A 15 -17.04 3.55 -35.56
CA ALA A 15 -18.37 2.96 -35.43
C ALA A 15 -18.93 3.36 -34.04
N THR A 16 -19.88 4.28 -34.05
CA THR A 16 -20.70 4.58 -32.87
C THR A 16 -21.57 3.36 -32.61
N SER A 17 -21.29 2.61 -31.53
CA SER A 17 -22.24 1.63 -31.00
C SER A 17 -23.50 2.40 -30.57
N ALA A 18 -24.63 2.13 -31.25
CA ALA A 18 -25.92 2.67 -30.83
C ALA A 18 -26.19 2.21 -29.39
N ALA A 19 -26.48 3.16 -28.49
CA ALA A 19 -26.93 2.83 -27.15
C ALA A 19 -28.23 2.02 -27.25
N LEU A 20 -28.31 0.90 -26.52
CA LEU A 20 -29.53 0.09 -26.43
C LEU A 20 -30.65 0.93 -25.82
N ALA A 21 -31.88 0.78 -26.31
CA ALA A 21 -33.03 1.45 -25.72
C ALA A 21 -33.31 0.91 -24.30
N ALA A 22 -33.73 1.80 -23.40
CA ALA A 22 -34.08 1.39 -22.03
C ALA A 22 -35.15 0.31 -22.02
N CYS A 23 -35.05 -0.66 -21.10
CA CYS A 23 -36.11 -1.65 -20.87
C CYS A 23 -37.31 -0.98 -20.23
N THR A 24 -38.37 -0.74 -20.99
CA THR A 24 -39.59 -0.03 -20.54
C THR A 24 -40.71 -0.96 -20.11
N ALA A 25 -40.69 -2.23 -20.51
CA ALA A 25 -41.69 -3.21 -20.13
C ALA A 25 -41.48 -3.68 -18.67
N PRO A 26 -42.59 -4.07 -17.94
CA PRO A 26 -42.49 -4.61 -16.59
C PRO A 26 -41.60 -5.88 -16.54
N ALA A 27 -40.93 -6.12 -15.41
CA ALA A 27 -40.17 -7.33 -15.23
C ALA A 27 -41.08 -8.58 -15.20
N TRP A 28 -40.63 -9.66 -15.84
CA TRP A 28 -41.29 -10.96 -15.75
C TRP A 28 -41.22 -11.50 -14.31
N ALA A 29 -42.30 -12.14 -13.86
CA ALA A 29 -42.34 -12.81 -12.56
C ALA A 29 -43.17 -14.10 -12.62
N GLU A 30 -42.74 -15.13 -11.84
CA GLU A 30 -43.58 -16.31 -11.61
C GLU A 30 -44.89 -15.94 -10.88
N GLY A 31 -45.93 -16.73 -11.07
CA GLY A 31 -47.26 -16.53 -10.51
C GLY A 31 -48.16 -15.63 -11.33
N ASN A 32 -47.64 -14.88 -12.29
CA ASN A 32 -48.41 -13.97 -13.12
C ASN A 32 -48.98 -14.66 -14.35
N THR A 33 -50.15 -14.19 -14.79
CA THR A 33 -50.78 -14.56 -16.06
C THR A 33 -50.41 -13.51 -17.11
N TYR A 34 -49.88 -13.98 -18.24
CA TYR A 34 -49.51 -13.14 -19.38
C TYR A 34 -50.43 -13.45 -20.55
N THR A 35 -51.11 -12.44 -21.07
CA THR A 35 -51.95 -12.59 -22.26
C THR A 35 -51.13 -12.39 -23.53
N VAL A 36 -51.61 -12.93 -24.66
CA VAL A 36 -50.93 -12.73 -25.97
C VAL A 36 -50.63 -11.26 -26.21
N GLY A 37 -49.40 -10.97 -26.59
CA GLY A 37 -48.92 -9.60 -26.83
C GLY A 37 -48.37 -8.88 -25.62
N THR A 38 -48.55 -9.38 -24.38
CA THR A 38 -47.96 -8.78 -23.19
C THR A 38 -46.45 -8.76 -23.33
N GLN A 39 -45.83 -7.60 -23.13
CA GLN A 39 -44.36 -7.45 -23.11
C GLN A 39 -43.84 -7.46 -21.67
N VAL A 40 -42.72 -8.10 -21.49
CA VAL A 40 -42.00 -8.19 -20.22
C VAL A 40 -40.50 -8.05 -20.46
N THR A 41 -39.74 -7.61 -19.44
CA THR A 41 -38.30 -7.64 -19.47
C THR A 41 -37.77 -8.83 -18.66
N TYR A 42 -36.80 -9.52 -19.22
CA TYR A 42 -36.14 -10.63 -18.55
C TYR A 42 -34.68 -10.74 -19.03
N GLN A 43 -33.72 -10.78 -18.12
CA GLN A 43 -32.28 -10.89 -18.40
C GLN A 43 -31.72 -9.88 -19.44
N GLY A 44 -32.17 -8.62 -19.37
CA GLY A 44 -31.69 -7.58 -20.28
C GLY A 44 -32.27 -7.62 -21.70
N HIS A 45 -33.33 -8.41 -21.91
CA HIS A 45 -34.10 -8.49 -23.14
C HIS A 45 -35.56 -8.16 -22.89
N THR A 46 -36.23 -7.64 -23.90
CA THR A 46 -37.66 -7.52 -23.93
C THR A 46 -38.26 -8.74 -24.63
N TYR A 47 -39.25 -9.37 -23.99
CA TYR A 47 -39.97 -10.54 -24.54
C TYR A 47 -41.47 -10.22 -24.69
N GLN A 48 -42.10 -10.86 -25.67
CA GLN A 48 -43.54 -10.76 -25.91
C GLN A 48 -44.18 -12.13 -25.77
N ALA A 49 -45.26 -12.24 -24.99
CA ALA A 49 -46.01 -13.47 -24.87
C ALA A 49 -46.67 -13.83 -26.19
N LEU A 50 -46.45 -15.05 -26.69
CA LEU A 50 -47.03 -15.59 -27.92
C LEU A 50 -48.40 -16.21 -27.71
N GLN A 51 -48.69 -16.64 -26.49
CA GLN A 51 -49.98 -17.20 -26.10
C GLN A 51 -50.28 -16.87 -24.63
N THR A 52 -51.59 -16.85 -24.29
CA THR A 52 -51.99 -16.62 -22.90
C THR A 52 -51.60 -17.80 -22.04
N HIS A 53 -50.83 -17.53 -20.99
CA HIS A 53 -50.35 -18.55 -20.03
C HIS A 53 -50.10 -17.96 -18.66
N THR A 54 -50.16 -18.80 -17.63
CA THR A 54 -49.72 -18.44 -16.28
C THR A 54 -48.35 -19.05 -16.01
N ALA A 55 -47.36 -18.24 -15.65
CA ALA A 55 -46.02 -18.68 -15.28
C ALA A 55 -46.05 -19.25 -13.86
N TYR A 56 -46.53 -20.48 -13.70
CA TYR A 56 -46.62 -21.12 -12.39
C TYR A 56 -45.22 -21.30 -11.75
N PRO A 57 -45.09 -21.09 -10.44
CA PRO A 57 -43.85 -21.31 -9.74
C PRO A 57 -43.27 -22.71 -9.98
N GLY A 58 -41.99 -22.78 -10.33
CA GLY A 58 -41.23 -24.04 -10.55
C GLY A 58 -41.50 -24.73 -11.90
N THR A 59 -42.28 -24.17 -12.81
CA THR A 59 -42.50 -24.76 -14.15
C THR A 59 -41.37 -24.52 -15.12
N GLY A 60 -40.44 -23.61 -14.83
CA GLY A 60 -39.33 -23.26 -15.71
C GLY A 60 -39.73 -22.52 -17.00
N TRP A 61 -40.91 -21.94 -17.11
CA TRP A 61 -41.41 -21.25 -18.30
C TRP A 61 -40.85 -19.83 -18.44
N TYR A 62 -39.54 -19.73 -18.28
CA TYR A 62 -38.82 -18.45 -18.37
C TYR A 62 -38.80 -17.93 -19.81
N PRO A 63 -38.86 -16.60 -20.02
CA PRO A 63 -38.85 -15.98 -21.34
C PRO A 63 -37.66 -16.40 -22.20
N SER A 64 -36.47 -16.55 -21.61
CA SER A 64 -35.26 -16.91 -22.34
C SER A 64 -35.14 -18.41 -22.72
N THR A 65 -35.91 -19.30 -22.06
CA THR A 65 -35.77 -20.75 -22.25
C THR A 65 -37.03 -21.40 -22.85
N THR A 66 -38.13 -20.64 -23.03
CA THR A 66 -39.41 -21.18 -23.52
C THR A 66 -39.89 -20.43 -24.77
N PRO A 67 -39.23 -20.63 -25.95
CA PRO A 67 -39.53 -19.90 -27.17
C PRO A 67 -40.93 -20.20 -27.74
N SER A 68 -41.59 -21.25 -27.28
CA SER A 68 -42.98 -21.53 -27.62
C SER A 68 -43.99 -20.57 -26.93
N LEU A 69 -43.63 -20.01 -25.80
CA LEU A 69 -44.45 -19.07 -25.04
C LEU A 69 -44.01 -17.61 -25.21
N TRP A 70 -42.73 -17.39 -25.56
CA TRP A 70 -42.12 -16.07 -25.58
C TRP A 70 -41.35 -15.80 -26.86
N LYS A 71 -41.55 -14.64 -27.45
CA LYS A 71 -40.74 -14.10 -28.56
C LYS A 71 -39.79 -13.08 -27.99
N ASP A 72 -38.50 -13.29 -28.26
CA ASP A 72 -37.45 -12.30 -27.95
C ASP A 72 -37.57 -11.12 -28.91
N LEU A 73 -37.69 -9.91 -28.37
CA LEU A 73 -37.76 -8.63 -29.14
C LEU A 73 -36.42 -7.93 -29.20
N GLY A 74 -35.38 -8.49 -28.57
CA GLY A 74 -34.02 -7.93 -28.55
C GLY A 74 -33.56 -7.41 -27.21
N ALA A 75 -32.25 -7.11 -27.14
CA ALA A 75 -31.62 -6.57 -25.95
C ALA A 75 -32.06 -5.14 -25.68
N CYS A 76 -32.23 -4.79 -24.39
CA CYS A 76 -32.55 -3.45 -23.93
C CYS A 76 -31.59 -3.04 -22.81
N ASP A 77 -31.34 -1.73 -22.64
CA ASP A 77 -30.48 -1.19 -21.59
C ASP A 77 -31.29 -1.00 -20.30
N GLY A 78 -30.96 -1.78 -19.29
CA GLY A 78 -31.67 -1.80 -18.00
C GLY A 78 -31.66 -3.18 -17.38
N GLY A 79 -30.45 -3.75 -17.20
CA GLY A 79 -30.20 -5.10 -16.73
C GLY A 79 -30.82 -5.45 -15.37
N GLY A 80 -32.09 -5.81 -15.37
CA GLY A 80 -32.81 -6.35 -14.23
C GLY A 80 -33.46 -7.67 -14.57
N GLY A 81 -32.67 -8.72 -14.90
CA GLY A 81 -33.18 -10.07 -14.94
C GLY A 81 -33.58 -10.53 -13.53
N ASN A 82 -34.77 -11.12 -13.37
CA ASN A 82 -35.13 -11.81 -12.14
C ASN A 82 -34.10 -12.94 -11.92
N PRO A 83 -33.33 -12.93 -10.81
CA PRO A 83 -32.40 -14.02 -10.52
C PRO A 83 -33.17 -15.34 -10.37
N PRO A 84 -32.51 -16.49 -10.57
CA PRO A 84 -33.06 -17.78 -10.19
C PRO A 84 -33.58 -17.74 -8.74
N PRO A 85 -34.66 -18.47 -8.38
CA PRO A 85 -35.18 -18.42 -7.02
C PRO A 85 -34.09 -18.61 -5.97
N GLY A 86 -33.96 -17.65 -5.03
CA GLY A 86 -32.95 -17.66 -3.96
C GLY A 86 -31.63 -16.97 -4.27
N VAL A 87 -31.32 -16.63 -5.51
CA VAL A 87 -30.10 -15.84 -5.87
C VAL A 87 -30.42 -14.34 -5.74
N PRO A 88 -29.47 -13.50 -5.26
CA PRO A 88 -29.69 -12.06 -5.17
C PRO A 88 -29.96 -11.39 -6.52
N GLY A 89 -30.67 -10.26 -6.51
CA GLY A 89 -30.76 -9.39 -7.68
C GLY A 89 -29.39 -8.79 -8.04
N ALA A 90 -29.24 -8.38 -9.31
CA ALA A 90 -28.01 -7.69 -9.73
C ALA A 90 -27.84 -6.34 -9.00
N PRO A 91 -26.61 -5.96 -8.59
CA PRO A 91 -26.33 -4.61 -8.13
C PRO A 91 -26.59 -3.60 -9.27
N SER A 92 -26.95 -2.39 -8.93
CA SER A 92 -27.24 -1.34 -9.93
C SER A 92 -26.47 -0.06 -9.65
N ASN A 93 -26.40 0.85 -10.63
CA ASN A 93 -25.74 2.14 -10.48
C ASN A 93 -24.29 2.03 -10.00
N LEU A 94 -23.55 1.04 -10.55
CA LEU A 94 -22.11 0.98 -10.33
C LEU A 94 -21.47 2.25 -10.90
N ARG A 95 -20.70 2.92 -10.09
CA ARG A 95 -20.01 4.17 -10.43
C ARG A 95 -18.67 4.27 -9.71
N VAL A 96 -17.75 5.06 -10.28
CA VAL A 96 -16.50 5.47 -9.63
C VAL A 96 -16.80 6.69 -8.77
N THR A 97 -16.43 6.66 -7.50
CA THR A 97 -16.59 7.77 -6.55
C THR A 97 -15.27 8.47 -6.21
N ALA A 98 -14.16 7.78 -6.39
CA ALA A 98 -12.82 8.36 -6.28
C ALA A 98 -11.85 7.67 -7.22
N THR A 99 -10.92 8.43 -7.76
CA THR A 99 -9.85 7.94 -8.65
C THR A 99 -8.52 8.50 -8.15
N THR A 100 -7.54 7.60 -8.02
CA THR A 100 -6.15 7.98 -7.77
C THR A 100 -5.29 7.50 -8.94
N ASN A 101 -3.98 7.70 -8.86
CA ASN A 101 -3.05 7.17 -9.85
C ASN A 101 -2.90 5.63 -9.80
N THR A 102 -3.34 4.97 -8.71
CA THR A 102 -3.17 3.52 -8.53
C THR A 102 -4.43 2.80 -8.05
N SER A 103 -5.56 3.50 -7.92
CA SER A 103 -6.80 2.88 -7.41
C SER A 103 -8.06 3.58 -7.90
N PHE A 104 -9.18 2.82 -7.82
CA PHE A 104 -10.54 3.35 -7.93
C PHE A 104 -11.33 2.98 -6.68
N THR A 105 -12.12 3.92 -6.17
CA THR A 105 -13.19 3.61 -5.24
C THR A 105 -14.49 3.52 -6.03
N LEU A 106 -15.14 2.36 -5.91
CA LEU A 106 -16.40 2.02 -6.59
C LEU A 106 -17.54 2.04 -5.58
N ALA A 107 -18.70 2.47 -6.01
CA ALA A 107 -19.94 2.39 -5.22
C ALA A 107 -21.09 1.90 -6.12
N TRP A 108 -22.06 1.22 -5.52
CA TRP A 108 -23.25 0.70 -6.21
C TRP A 108 -24.45 0.73 -5.28
N ASN A 109 -25.63 0.51 -5.84
CA ASN A 109 -26.85 0.34 -5.06
C ASN A 109 -26.97 -1.12 -4.61
N ALA A 110 -27.49 -1.32 -3.41
CA ALA A 110 -27.70 -2.65 -2.85
C ALA A 110 -28.63 -3.48 -3.74
N SER A 111 -28.34 -4.77 -3.82
CA SER A 111 -29.16 -5.78 -4.50
C SER A 111 -30.41 -6.13 -3.71
N SER A 112 -31.45 -6.55 -4.41
CA SER A 112 -32.64 -7.16 -3.80
C SER A 112 -32.37 -8.62 -3.37
N GLY A 113 -33.19 -9.11 -2.44
CA GLY A 113 -33.09 -10.48 -1.92
C GLY A 113 -32.04 -10.63 -0.81
N THR A 114 -31.75 -11.89 -0.45
CA THR A 114 -30.76 -12.19 0.59
C THR A 114 -29.36 -12.09 0.01
N VAL A 115 -28.56 -11.15 0.48
CA VAL A 115 -27.17 -10.89 0.03
C VAL A 115 -26.20 -11.26 1.14
N THR A 116 -25.24 -12.14 0.85
CA THR A 116 -24.12 -12.45 1.75
C THR A 116 -22.96 -11.47 1.51
N GLY A 117 -22.76 -11.02 0.27
CA GLY A 117 -21.72 -10.07 -0.08
C GLY A 117 -21.70 -9.74 -1.56
N TYR A 118 -20.68 -8.97 -1.95
CA TYR A 118 -20.44 -8.51 -3.31
C TYR A 118 -19.03 -8.87 -3.76
N ARG A 119 -18.88 -9.12 -5.05
CA ARG A 119 -17.59 -9.31 -5.71
C ARG A 119 -17.43 -8.31 -6.84
N VAL A 120 -16.33 -7.58 -6.84
CA VAL A 120 -15.93 -6.69 -7.95
C VAL A 120 -15.10 -7.50 -8.93
N TYR A 121 -15.48 -7.44 -10.19
CA TYR A 121 -14.84 -8.16 -11.28
C TYR A 121 -14.16 -7.20 -12.27
N GLU A 122 -13.01 -7.60 -12.76
CA GLU A 122 -12.36 -7.07 -13.95
C GLU A 122 -12.28 -8.22 -14.96
N GLY A 123 -13.13 -8.20 -15.99
CA GLY A 123 -13.35 -9.37 -16.84
C GLY A 123 -13.87 -10.55 -16.01
N THR A 124 -13.12 -11.64 -15.93
CA THR A 124 -13.43 -12.83 -15.12
C THR A 124 -12.69 -12.85 -13.77
N THR A 125 -11.80 -11.89 -13.52
CA THR A 125 -10.96 -11.86 -12.33
C THR A 125 -11.67 -11.12 -11.20
N VAL A 126 -11.75 -11.73 -10.00
CA VAL A 126 -12.23 -11.05 -8.78
C VAL A 126 -11.14 -10.14 -8.26
N ARG A 127 -11.43 -8.83 -8.17
CA ARG A 127 -10.51 -7.81 -7.68
C ARG A 127 -10.78 -7.41 -6.22
N SER A 128 -12.01 -7.57 -5.76
CA SER A 128 -12.40 -7.28 -4.37
C SER A 128 -13.62 -8.11 -3.97
N THR A 129 -13.72 -8.45 -2.69
CA THR A 129 -14.89 -9.10 -2.08
C THR A 129 -15.20 -8.41 -0.76
N GLY A 130 -16.49 -8.13 -0.49
CA GLY A 130 -16.90 -7.48 0.75
C GLY A 130 -18.42 -7.55 0.95
N THR A 131 -18.89 -7.08 2.10
CA THR A 131 -20.34 -7.06 2.45
C THR A 131 -21.01 -5.70 2.23
N GLY A 132 -20.20 -4.64 2.07
CA GLY A 132 -20.69 -3.29 1.82
C GLY A 132 -21.02 -3.01 0.35
N THR A 133 -21.56 -1.84 0.08
CA THR A 133 -21.90 -1.35 -1.28
C THR A 133 -20.83 -0.41 -1.85
N THR A 134 -19.63 -0.48 -1.30
CA THR A 134 -18.43 0.22 -1.78
C THR A 134 -17.23 -0.72 -1.75
N ALA A 135 -16.29 -0.52 -2.65
CA ALA A 135 -15.00 -1.21 -2.66
C ALA A 135 -13.92 -0.34 -3.28
N THR A 136 -12.68 -0.48 -2.78
CA THR A 136 -11.52 0.10 -3.41
C THR A 136 -10.73 -0.98 -4.13
N VAL A 137 -10.47 -0.79 -5.42
CA VAL A 137 -9.56 -1.61 -6.22
C VAL A 137 -8.26 -0.86 -6.35
N SER A 138 -7.19 -1.41 -5.81
CA SER A 138 -5.85 -0.79 -5.76
C SER A 138 -4.79 -1.64 -6.48
N GLY A 139 -3.55 -1.15 -6.53
CA GLY A 139 -2.46 -1.83 -7.22
C GLY A 139 -2.52 -1.71 -8.74
N LEU A 140 -3.19 -0.69 -9.26
CA LEU A 140 -3.31 -0.41 -10.68
C LEU A 140 -2.12 0.44 -11.18
N ALA A 141 -1.78 0.31 -12.44
CA ALA A 141 -0.79 1.19 -13.05
C ALA A 141 -1.37 2.60 -13.26
N ALA A 142 -0.53 3.62 -13.09
CA ALA A 142 -0.93 5.01 -13.37
C ALA A 142 -1.25 5.20 -14.85
N GLY A 143 -2.33 5.93 -15.15
CA GLY A 143 -2.80 6.16 -16.52
C GLY A 143 -3.39 4.93 -17.20
N SER A 144 -3.62 3.83 -16.48
CA SER A 144 -4.23 2.61 -17.02
C SER A 144 -5.75 2.67 -16.98
N THR A 145 -6.37 2.11 -18.01
CA THR A 145 -7.83 2.05 -18.14
C THR A 145 -8.33 0.66 -17.76
N HIS A 146 -9.33 0.62 -16.89
CA HIS A 146 -9.90 -0.60 -16.34
C HIS A 146 -11.42 -0.56 -16.44
N THR A 147 -12.03 -1.73 -16.61
CA THR A 147 -13.48 -1.88 -16.67
C THR A 147 -13.94 -2.89 -15.61
N TYR A 148 -14.87 -2.45 -14.78
CA TYR A 148 -15.38 -3.22 -13.65
C TYR A 148 -16.87 -3.50 -13.77
N THR A 149 -17.28 -4.64 -13.21
CA THR A 149 -18.66 -5.01 -12.89
C THR A 149 -18.72 -5.53 -11.47
N VAL A 150 -19.92 -5.54 -10.88
CA VAL A 150 -20.13 -6.09 -9.53
C VAL A 150 -21.24 -7.13 -9.58
N LYS A 151 -21.08 -8.23 -8.85
CA LYS A 151 -22.12 -9.21 -8.59
C LYS A 151 -22.37 -9.35 -7.10
N ALA A 152 -23.63 -9.50 -6.71
CA ALA A 152 -24.02 -9.94 -5.39
C ALA A 152 -23.96 -11.47 -5.32
N TYR A 153 -23.72 -12.05 -4.16
CA TYR A 153 -23.75 -13.48 -3.95
C TYR A 153 -24.35 -13.87 -2.61
N ASN A 154 -24.87 -15.09 -2.57
CA ASN A 154 -25.27 -15.80 -1.36
C ASN A 154 -24.96 -17.30 -1.49
N THR A 155 -25.51 -18.13 -0.62
CA THR A 155 -25.35 -19.59 -0.63
C THR A 155 -25.98 -20.29 -1.85
N GLN A 156 -26.91 -19.62 -2.56
CA GLN A 156 -27.58 -20.15 -3.74
C GLN A 156 -26.84 -19.80 -5.04
N GLY A 157 -25.96 -18.81 -5.02
CA GLY A 157 -25.15 -18.45 -6.18
C GLY A 157 -24.87 -16.94 -6.30
N GLU A 158 -24.31 -16.56 -7.46
CA GLU A 158 -24.05 -15.16 -7.82
C GLU A 158 -25.17 -14.59 -8.70
N SER A 159 -25.45 -13.31 -8.51
CA SER A 159 -26.35 -12.53 -9.36
C SER A 159 -25.81 -12.36 -10.79
N ALA A 160 -26.65 -11.87 -11.68
CA ALA A 160 -26.18 -11.19 -12.88
C ALA A 160 -25.25 -10.02 -12.50
N ALA A 161 -24.37 -9.62 -13.44
CA ALA A 161 -23.49 -8.48 -13.24
C ALA A 161 -24.29 -7.15 -13.23
N SER A 162 -23.77 -6.15 -12.52
CA SER A 162 -24.21 -4.75 -12.62
C SER A 162 -23.97 -4.18 -14.03
N ASN A 163 -24.36 -2.93 -14.25
CA ASN A 163 -23.79 -2.12 -15.32
C ASN A 163 -22.25 -2.14 -15.19
N SER A 164 -21.55 -2.04 -16.32
CA SER A 164 -20.11 -1.85 -16.33
C SER A 164 -19.75 -0.37 -16.10
N VAL A 165 -18.59 -0.14 -15.48
CA VAL A 165 -17.96 1.18 -15.41
C VAL A 165 -16.53 1.06 -15.91
N THR A 166 -16.16 1.95 -16.84
CA THR A 166 -14.80 2.08 -17.32
C THR A 166 -14.21 3.37 -16.78
N ALA A 167 -13.05 3.30 -16.18
CA ALA A 167 -12.34 4.46 -15.67
C ALA A 167 -10.83 4.33 -15.95
N THR A 168 -10.19 5.47 -16.11
CA THR A 168 -8.74 5.56 -16.24
C THR A 168 -8.18 6.11 -14.95
N THR A 169 -7.20 5.42 -14.37
CA THR A 169 -6.45 5.97 -13.23
C THR A 169 -5.87 7.32 -13.62
N THR A 170 -5.80 8.26 -12.68
CA THR A 170 -5.25 9.57 -13.02
C THR A 170 -3.87 9.38 -13.65
N GLY A 171 -3.70 9.86 -14.88
CA GLY A 171 -2.44 9.88 -15.59
C GLY A 171 -1.50 10.84 -14.84
N GLY A 172 -0.79 10.33 -13.85
CA GLY A 172 0.51 10.87 -13.61
C GLY A 172 1.35 10.45 -14.81
N THR A 173 1.97 11.35 -15.55
CA THR A 173 3.35 11.08 -15.96
C THR A 173 3.92 10.31 -14.80
N ASN A 174 4.40 9.04 -14.99
CA ASN A 174 5.11 8.34 -13.92
C ASN A 174 5.74 9.40 -13.07
N PRO A 175 5.30 9.65 -11.83
CA PRO A 175 6.09 10.55 -11.02
C PRO A 175 7.46 9.91 -11.16
N PRO A 176 8.50 10.63 -11.57
CA PRO A 176 9.83 10.03 -11.67
C PRO A 176 9.94 9.28 -10.37
N PRO A 177 10.33 7.99 -10.33
CA PRO A 177 10.24 7.17 -9.15
C PRO A 177 10.77 8.01 -8.00
N SER A 178 9.90 8.73 -7.42
CA SER A 178 10.12 9.74 -6.41
C SER A 178 9.89 9.10 -5.05
N GLY A 179 10.34 7.85 -4.93
CA GLY A 179 10.80 7.39 -3.67
C GLY A 179 12.08 8.14 -3.36
N GLY A 180 12.00 9.43 -3.05
CA GLY A 180 13.04 10.10 -2.32
C GLY A 180 13.26 9.38 -0.99
N PHE A 181 13.95 9.97 -0.03
CA PHE A 181 14.16 9.34 1.29
C PHE A 181 12.87 8.85 1.97
N ALA A 182 11.69 9.24 1.48
CA ALA A 182 10.38 8.80 2.00
C ALA A 182 10.17 7.28 1.88
N ALA A 183 10.57 6.67 0.76
CA ALA A 183 10.50 5.23 0.51
C ALA A 183 11.90 4.63 0.56
N ALA A 184 12.36 4.21 1.74
CA ALA A 184 13.72 3.75 1.96
C ALA A 184 13.77 2.53 2.89
N PRO A 185 13.48 1.31 2.39
CA PRO A 185 13.55 0.09 3.18
C PRO A 185 14.99 -0.22 3.60
N TYR A 186 15.12 -1.00 4.69
CA TYR A 186 16.43 -1.38 5.20
C TYR A 186 17.13 -2.39 4.30
N LEU A 187 18.42 -2.18 4.11
CA LEU A 187 19.37 -3.06 3.40
C LEU A 187 20.64 -3.20 4.25
N TYR A 188 21.13 -4.41 4.44
CA TYR A 188 22.35 -4.66 5.20
C TYR A 188 23.31 -5.59 4.45
N GLN A 189 24.61 -5.61 4.85
CA GLN A 189 25.67 -6.26 4.12
C GLN A 189 26.14 -7.59 4.74
N TRP A 190 25.24 -8.27 5.49
CA TRP A 190 25.43 -9.65 5.96
C TRP A 190 24.27 -10.53 5.48
N GLY A 191 24.39 -11.86 5.67
CA GLY A 191 23.26 -12.78 5.39
C GLY A 191 22.80 -12.80 3.94
N ASP A 192 23.71 -12.83 2.97
CA ASP A 192 23.43 -12.89 1.53
C ASP A 192 22.64 -11.66 1.01
N PRO A 193 23.26 -10.45 1.07
CA PRO A 193 22.60 -9.22 0.62
C PRO A 193 22.33 -9.23 -0.89
N PRO A 194 21.16 -8.77 -1.34
CA PRO A 194 20.91 -8.61 -2.77
C PRO A 194 21.72 -7.45 -3.34
N ASN A 195 22.06 -7.55 -4.62
CA ASN A 195 22.69 -6.42 -5.33
C ASN A 195 21.66 -5.26 -5.43
N PRO A 196 21.98 -4.05 -4.94
CA PRO A 196 21.03 -2.95 -4.88
C PRO A 196 20.55 -2.47 -6.25
N GLN A 197 21.40 -2.51 -7.29
CA GLN A 197 21.04 -2.11 -8.64
C GLN A 197 20.02 -3.09 -9.25
N THR A 198 20.16 -4.39 -8.95
CA THR A 198 19.19 -5.40 -9.36
C THR A 198 17.82 -5.12 -8.70
N VAL A 199 17.81 -4.80 -7.40
CA VAL A 199 16.59 -4.43 -6.69
C VAL A 199 15.99 -3.16 -7.27
N GLN A 200 16.80 -2.11 -7.49
CA GLN A 200 16.34 -0.85 -8.09
C GLN A 200 15.71 -1.07 -9.47
N SER A 201 16.33 -1.89 -10.31
CA SER A 201 15.85 -2.18 -11.65
C SER A 201 14.54 -2.98 -11.64
N ALA A 202 14.39 -3.90 -10.70
CA ALA A 202 13.21 -4.77 -10.61
C ALA A 202 12.00 -4.09 -9.94
N THR A 203 12.21 -3.08 -9.09
CA THR A 203 11.17 -2.52 -8.22
C THR A 203 10.91 -1.04 -8.43
N GLY A 204 11.87 -0.31 -8.99
CA GLY A 204 11.82 1.14 -9.08
C GLY A 204 12.22 1.87 -7.79
N ILE A 205 12.51 1.16 -6.69
CA ILE A 205 13.00 1.78 -5.44
C ILE A 205 14.27 2.57 -5.70
N LYS A 206 14.45 3.72 -5.07
CA LYS A 206 15.62 4.58 -5.28
C LYS A 206 16.48 4.72 -4.05
N TRP A 207 15.88 4.70 -2.87
CA TRP A 207 16.58 4.91 -1.61
C TRP A 207 16.58 3.66 -0.75
N PHE A 208 17.65 3.49 0.02
CA PHE A 208 17.76 2.43 1.02
C PHE A 208 18.26 3.00 2.34
N THR A 209 17.73 2.49 3.45
CA THR A 209 18.30 2.69 4.78
C THR A 209 19.37 1.61 4.98
N LEU A 210 20.63 2.02 5.11
CA LEU A 210 21.75 1.07 5.26
C LEU A 210 22.03 0.77 6.74
N ALA A 211 21.87 -0.48 7.15
CA ALA A 211 22.08 -0.96 8.50
C ALA A 211 23.43 -1.65 8.64
N PHE A 212 24.20 -1.43 9.67
CA PHE A 212 24.15 -0.36 10.64
C PHE A 212 25.53 0.28 10.81
N VAL A 213 25.57 1.56 11.17
CA VAL A 213 26.79 2.21 11.66
C VAL A 213 26.85 2.05 13.18
N LEU A 214 27.87 1.38 13.66
CA LEU A 214 28.12 1.06 15.06
C LEU A 214 29.46 1.66 15.53
N SER A 215 29.82 1.40 16.78
CA SER A 215 31.14 1.75 17.31
C SER A 215 32.20 0.74 16.83
N GLY A 216 33.18 1.22 16.10
CA GLY A 216 34.40 0.47 15.75
C GLY A 216 35.46 0.49 16.84
N GLY A 217 35.12 0.99 18.02
CA GLY A 217 35.98 1.16 19.20
C GLY A 217 35.80 2.56 19.77
N GLY A 218 35.36 2.66 21.02
CA GLY A 218 35.02 3.94 21.65
C GLY A 218 33.98 4.74 20.84
N CYS A 219 34.23 6.00 20.60
CA CYS A 219 33.32 6.90 19.87
C CYS A 219 33.64 6.99 18.36
N SER A 220 34.22 5.95 17.77
CA SER A 220 34.62 5.92 16.35
C SER A 220 33.59 5.14 15.53
N PRO A 221 32.94 5.73 14.50
CA PRO A 221 31.95 5.04 13.68
C PRO A 221 32.58 4.04 12.72
N ALA A 222 31.98 2.86 12.58
CA ALA A 222 32.35 1.85 11.60
C ALA A 222 31.07 1.10 11.15
N TRP A 223 31.04 0.60 9.93
CA TRP A 223 29.96 -0.27 9.49
C TRP A 223 30.03 -1.60 10.27
N ASP A 224 28.90 -2.00 10.84
CA ASP A 224 28.77 -3.20 11.69
C ASP A 224 29.77 -3.26 12.86
N GLY A 225 30.35 -2.13 13.22
CA GLY A 225 31.35 -2.03 14.26
C GLY A 225 32.75 -2.56 13.89
N ASN A 226 32.95 -3.09 12.69
CA ASN A 226 34.19 -3.73 12.28
C ASN A 226 34.62 -3.49 10.81
N ARG A 227 33.69 -3.02 9.96
CA ARG A 227 34.03 -2.68 8.57
C ARG A 227 34.40 -1.21 8.45
N PRO A 228 35.35 -0.88 7.55
CA PRO A 228 35.84 0.50 7.42
C PRO A 228 34.69 1.43 6.95
N LEU A 229 34.68 2.65 7.48
CA LEU A 229 33.71 3.65 7.10
C LEU A 229 33.73 3.96 5.60
N THR A 230 34.93 3.99 4.99
CA THR A 230 35.13 4.22 3.56
C THR A 230 36.03 3.15 2.93
N GLY A 231 35.86 2.92 1.62
CA GLY A 231 36.71 1.96 0.87
C GLY A 231 36.33 0.49 1.01
N GLY A 232 35.26 0.17 1.79
CA GLY A 232 34.75 -1.20 1.98
C GLY A 232 33.53 -1.52 1.11
N VAL A 233 32.89 -2.65 1.42
CA VAL A 233 31.68 -3.13 0.73
C VAL A 233 30.54 -2.12 0.81
N ASP A 234 30.37 -1.47 1.96
CA ASP A 234 29.31 -0.48 2.18
C ASP A 234 29.51 0.75 1.27
N SER A 235 30.73 1.23 1.10
CA SER A 235 31.06 2.29 0.13
C SER A 235 30.72 1.88 -1.31
N THR A 236 30.97 0.61 -1.65
CA THR A 236 30.64 0.07 -2.97
C THR A 236 29.14 0.05 -3.18
N VAL A 237 28.37 -0.41 -2.19
CA VAL A 237 26.90 -0.42 -2.22
C VAL A 237 26.34 1.00 -2.35
N ILE A 238 26.84 1.97 -1.60
CA ILE A 238 26.45 3.38 -1.71
C ILE A 238 26.69 3.90 -3.14
N SER A 239 27.86 3.60 -3.71
CA SER A 239 28.19 3.99 -5.08
C SER A 239 27.26 3.35 -6.11
N GLN A 240 26.92 2.07 -5.94
CA GLN A 240 25.97 1.35 -6.80
C GLN A 240 24.56 1.93 -6.73
N VAL A 241 24.06 2.22 -5.52
CA VAL A 241 22.74 2.84 -5.32
C VAL A 241 22.68 4.20 -6.02
N ARG A 242 23.72 5.02 -5.87
CA ARG A 242 23.81 6.34 -6.49
C ARG A 242 23.92 6.26 -8.02
N ALA A 243 24.68 5.29 -8.54
CA ALA A 243 24.75 5.02 -9.97
C ALA A 243 23.38 4.62 -10.56
N GLY A 244 22.52 3.97 -9.77
CA GLY A 244 21.13 3.68 -10.11
C GLY A 244 20.16 4.88 -9.98
N GLY A 245 20.69 6.10 -9.75
CA GLY A 245 19.91 7.33 -9.61
C GLY A 245 19.19 7.47 -8.26
N GLY A 246 19.67 6.74 -7.24
CA GLY A 246 19.15 6.79 -5.87
C GLY A 246 20.11 7.46 -4.88
N ASP A 247 19.86 7.24 -3.58
CA ASP A 247 20.77 7.60 -2.50
C ASP A 247 20.52 6.72 -1.27
N VAL A 248 21.24 6.93 -0.19
CA VAL A 248 21.19 6.12 1.02
C VAL A 248 20.95 6.94 2.28
N ILE A 249 20.39 6.28 3.28
CA ILE A 249 20.23 6.77 4.65
C ILE A 249 21.02 5.82 5.56
N PRO A 250 22.24 6.13 5.95
CA PRO A 250 22.92 5.35 6.98
C PRO A 250 22.12 5.36 8.28
N SER A 251 21.90 4.16 8.83
CA SER A 251 21.21 3.96 10.12
C SER A 251 22.24 3.65 11.20
N PHE A 252 22.13 4.34 12.32
CA PHE A 252 22.98 4.18 13.49
C PHE A 252 22.20 3.44 14.58
N GLY A 253 22.78 2.41 15.20
CA GLY A 253 22.13 1.67 16.27
C GLY A 253 21.66 0.27 15.86
N GLY A 254 20.35 0.02 15.99
CA GLY A 254 19.74 -1.29 15.78
C GLY A 254 19.78 -2.17 17.03
N TRP A 255 19.21 -3.40 16.92
CA TRP A 255 19.06 -4.28 18.07
C TRP A 255 20.40 -4.75 18.66
N SER A 256 21.35 -5.10 17.84
CA SER A 256 22.59 -5.76 18.25
C SER A 256 23.84 -4.89 18.01
N GLY A 257 24.94 -5.30 18.59
CA GLY A 257 26.26 -4.70 18.37
C GLY A 257 26.60 -3.60 19.36
N ASN A 258 27.86 -3.10 19.24
CA ASN A 258 28.39 -2.08 20.14
C ASN A 258 28.05 -0.68 19.61
N LYS A 259 27.11 0.00 20.22
CA LYS A 259 26.51 1.23 19.68
C LYS A 259 27.33 2.49 20.05
N LEU A 260 27.20 3.53 19.23
CA LEU A 260 27.88 4.81 19.46
C LEU A 260 27.34 5.56 20.67
N GLY A 261 26.03 5.50 20.92
CA GLY A 261 25.38 6.22 22.01
C GLY A 261 26.01 5.95 23.38
N PRO A 262 26.16 4.69 23.81
CA PRO A 262 26.86 4.34 25.06
C PRO A 262 28.35 4.66 25.06
N ASN A 263 29.01 4.56 23.90
CA ASN A 263 30.45 4.68 23.77
C ASN A 263 30.96 6.11 23.64
N CYS A 264 30.12 7.06 23.29
CA CYS A 264 30.47 8.48 23.26
C CYS A 264 30.08 9.14 24.58
N SER A 265 31.01 9.75 25.28
CA SER A 265 30.81 10.26 26.63
C SER A 265 29.96 11.52 26.72
N THR A 266 29.89 12.32 25.63
CA THR A 266 29.17 13.62 25.58
C THR A 266 28.32 13.74 24.32
N PRO A 267 27.28 14.61 24.33
CA PRO A 267 26.52 14.91 23.11
C PRO A 267 27.39 15.45 21.97
N GLN A 268 28.43 16.23 22.28
CA GLN A 268 29.35 16.79 21.30
C GLN A 268 30.20 15.70 20.63
N ALA A 269 30.70 14.75 21.41
CA ALA A 269 31.47 13.62 20.87
C ALA A 269 30.60 12.75 19.98
N LEU A 270 29.37 12.45 20.40
CA LEU A 270 28.42 11.66 19.60
C LEU A 270 28.00 12.39 18.32
N ALA A 271 27.74 13.70 18.40
CA ALA A 271 27.47 14.51 17.22
C ALA A 271 28.66 14.55 16.25
N GLY A 272 29.90 14.56 16.78
CA GLY A 272 31.11 14.46 15.98
C GLY A 272 31.22 13.11 15.25
N ALA A 273 30.86 12.00 15.89
CA ALA A 273 30.81 10.67 15.27
C ALA A 273 29.77 10.64 14.13
N TYR A 274 28.56 11.14 14.34
CA TYR A 274 27.55 11.28 13.28
C TYR A 274 28.04 12.16 12.14
N GLN A 275 28.65 13.31 12.45
CA GLN A 275 29.19 14.23 11.46
C GLN A 275 30.28 13.61 10.58
N THR A 276 31.08 12.72 11.16
CA THR A 276 32.12 11.99 10.40
C THR A 276 31.48 11.16 9.28
N VAL A 277 30.39 10.46 9.54
CA VAL A 277 29.66 9.66 8.53
C VAL A 277 28.95 10.57 7.52
N ILE A 278 28.32 11.64 8.00
CA ILE A 278 27.65 12.64 7.15
C ILE A 278 28.64 13.21 6.12
N ASN A 279 29.82 13.61 6.57
CA ASN A 279 30.86 14.20 5.73
C ASN A 279 31.47 13.18 4.76
N ALA A 280 31.70 11.94 5.22
CA ALA A 280 32.32 10.89 4.41
C ALA A 280 31.49 10.59 3.13
N TYR A 281 30.19 10.76 3.20
CA TYR A 281 29.29 10.40 2.10
C TYR A 281 28.47 11.58 1.56
N GLY A 282 28.56 12.77 2.14
CA GLY A 282 27.74 13.93 1.73
C GLY A 282 26.25 13.64 1.86
N LEU A 283 25.83 13.17 3.03
CA LEU A 283 24.49 12.63 3.25
C LEU A 283 23.42 13.71 3.23
N LYS A 284 22.22 13.33 2.75
CA LYS A 284 21.01 14.14 2.80
C LYS A 284 20.09 13.76 3.95
N ALA A 285 20.24 12.54 4.47
CA ALA A 285 19.48 12.02 5.59
C ALA A 285 20.32 11.04 6.41
N ILE A 286 20.01 10.93 7.71
CA ILE A 286 20.48 9.90 8.63
C ILE A 286 19.29 9.34 9.39
N ASP A 287 19.42 8.08 9.81
CA ASP A 287 18.47 7.39 10.67
C ASP A 287 19.16 6.97 11.97
N ILE A 288 18.50 7.13 13.09
CA ILE A 288 18.94 6.63 14.40
C ILE A 288 17.93 5.58 14.83
N ASP A 289 18.33 4.34 14.73
CA ASP A 289 17.54 3.18 15.14
C ASP A 289 17.86 2.86 16.59
N ILE A 290 17.07 3.44 17.48
CA ILE A 290 17.32 3.39 18.93
C ILE A 290 16.50 2.27 19.57
N GLU A 291 17.19 1.24 20.03
CA GLU A 291 16.59 0.03 20.55
C GLU A 291 17.26 -0.39 21.86
N ASN A 292 16.58 -1.30 22.58
CA ASN A 292 17.01 -2.04 23.77
C ASN A 292 17.54 -1.22 24.98
N THR A 293 18.13 -1.93 25.94
CA THR A 293 18.44 -1.43 27.29
C THR A 293 19.64 -0.50 27.34
N ASP A 294 20.57 -0.59 26.39
CA ASP A 294 21.80 0.20 26.40
C ASP A 294 21.64 1.61 25.83
N GLU A 295 20.64 1.83 24.98
CA GLU A 295 20.32 3.14 24.39
C GLU A 295 18.93 3.64 24.73
N PHE A 296 17.88 2.88 24.35
CA PHE A 296 16.51 3.33 24.42
C PHE A 296 15.99 3.41 25.86
N GLU A 297 16.29 2.40 26.67
CA GLU A 297 15.87 2.34 28.07
C GLU A 297 16.80 3.09 29.03
N ASN A 298 17.98 3.49 28.56
CA ASN A 298 18.95 4.25 29.33
C ASN A 298 18.74 5.75 29.17
N ASP A 299 18.18 6.39 30.20
CA ASP A 299 17.85 7.82 30.18
C ASP A 299 19.04 8.71 29.82
N THR A 300 20.22 8.41 30.35
CA THR A 300 21.44 9.19 30.10
C THR A 300 21.86 9.09 28.63
N VAL A 301 21.83 7.88 28.07
CA VAL A 301 22.23 7.64 26.67
C VAL A 301 21.17 8.18 25.73
N ARG A 302 19.89 7.89 25.96
CA ARG A 302 18.77 8.41 25.16
C ARG A 302 18.77 9.93 25.09
N ASN A 303 18.94 10.59 26.22
CA ASN A 303 19.03 12.06 26.27
C ASN A 303 20.27 12.58 25.53
N ARG A 304 21.43 11.92 25.66
CA ARG A 304 22.64 12.23 24.91
C ARG A 304 22.45 12.15 23.41
N ILE A 305 21.73 11.13 22.92
CA ILE A 305 21.41 10.97 21.50
C ILE A 305 20.58 12.16 21.02
N VAL A 306 19.50 12.50 21.71
CA VAL A 306 18.64 13.64 21.33
C VAL A 306 19.42 14.96 21.32
N ASP A 307 20.26 15.19 22.32
CA ASP A 307 21.09 16.39 22.41
C ASP A 307 22.17 16.43 21.30
N ALA A 308 22.75 15.29 20.94
CA ALA A 308 23.66 15.18 19.82
C ALA A 308 22.97 15.47 18.47
N LEU A 309 21.74 14.99 18.28
CA LEU A 309 20.96 15.27 17.07
C LEU A 309 20.61 16.76 16.96
N LYS A 310 20.37 17.46 18.06
CA LYS A 310 20.24 18.91 18.05
C LYS A 310 21.49 19.60 17.48
N ILE A 311 22.67 19.17 17.90
CA ILE A 311 23.96 19.72 17.40
C ILE A 311 24.12 19.39 15.91
N VAL A 312 23.82 18.15 15.51
CA VAL A 312 23.86 17.71 14.10
C VAL A 312 22.96 18.58 13.22
N LYS A 313 21.74 18.87 13.66
CA LYS A 313 20.80 19.74 12.92
C LYS A 313 21.28 21.18 12.83
N GLN A 314 21.90 21.70 13.88
CA GLN A 314 22.50 23.05 13.87
C GLN A 314 23.63 23.16 12.85
N ASN A 315 24.48 22.12 12.76
CA ASN A 315 25.59 22.03 11.82
C ASN A 315 25.15 21.76 10.38
N ASN A 316 24.01 21.07 10.20
CA ASN A 316 23.48 20.62 8.90
C ASN A 316 21.97 20.92 8.78
N PRO A 317 21.56 22.18 8.59
CA PRO A 317 20.13 22.57 8.64
C PRO A 317 19.27 21.85 7.59
N SER A 318 19.83 21.49 6.44
CA SER A 318 19.14 20.78 5.34
C SER A 318 19.10 19.25 5.50
N LEU A 319 19.93 18.69 6.39
CA LEU A 319 19.97 17.24 6.65
C LEU A 319 18.64 16.79 7.26
N LYS A 320 18.10 15.70 6.75
CA LYS A 320 16.94 15.04 7.38
C LYS A 320 17.42 14.10 8.48
N VAL A 321 16.91 14.30 9.68
CA VAL A 321 17.19 13.46 10.85
C VAL A 321 15.95 12.63 11.15
N ILE A 322 16.11 11.33 11.11
CA ILE A 322 15.08 10.34 11.37
C ILE A 322 15.45 9.63 12.67
N VAL A 323 14.46 9.38 13.53
CA VAL A 323 14.64 8.54 14.71
C VAL A 323 13.64 7.40 14.62
N THR A 324 14.13 6.17 14.69
CA THR A 324 13.35 4.93 14.59
C THR A 324 13.38 4.20 15.93
N PHE A 325 12.23 3.72 16.41
CA PHE A 325 12.10 3.05 17.72
C PHE A 325 10.89 2.11 17.77
N GLY A 326 10.96 1.15 18.69
CA GLY A 326 9.87 0.21 18.98
C GLY A 326 8.62 0.89 19.53
N THR A 327 7.45 0.29 19.30
CA THR A 327 6.16 0.81 19.74
C THR A 327 5.27 -0.31 20.31
N ALA A 328 4.28 0.04 21.13
CA ALA A 328 3.17 -0.84 21.44
C ALA A 328 2.08 -0.74 20.36
N THR A 329 1.10 -1.65 20.38
CA THR A 329 -0.07 -1.62 19.47
C THR A 329 -0.89 -0.34 19.58
N THR A 330 -0.77 0.39 20.67
CA THR A 330 -1.50 1.64 20.96
C THR A 330 -0.66 2.91 20.76
N GLY A 331 0.60 2.77 20.32
CA GLY A 331 1.53 3.86 20.11
C GLY A 331 2.79 3.82 20.99
N PRO A 332 3.56 4.92 21.04
CA PRO A 332 4.83 4.99 21.74
C PRO A 332 4.74 4.60 23.21
N GLY A 333 5.56 3.64 23.64
CA GLY A 333 5.72 3.27 25.03
C GLY A 333 6.48 4.33 25.83
N TYR A 334 6.72 4.06 27.13
CA TYR A 334 7.31 5.01 28.07
C TYR A 334 8.60 5.66 27.54
N TYR A 335 9.57 4.87 27.10
CA TYR A 335 10.87 5.39 26.67
C TYR A 335 10.78 6.23 25.39
N ALA A 336 9.90 5.85 24.46
CA ALA A 336 9.61 6.65 23.26
C ALA A 336 8.95 7.98 23.62
N GLN A 337 8.04 7.99 24.57
CA GLN A 337 7.42 9.23 25.09
C GLN A 337 8.47 10.15 25.71
N GLN A 338 9.44 9.62 26.48
CA GLN A 338 10.55 10.40 27.03
C GLN A 338 11.44 10.98 25.93
N LEU A 339 11.75 10.19 24.87
CA LEU A 339 12.54 10.65 23.74
C LEU A 339 11.84 11.80 23.00
N ILE A 340 10.56 11.65 22.66
CA ILE A 340 9.75 12.65 21.96
C ILE A 340 9.63 13.92 22.81
N SER A 341 9.34 13.78 24.11
CA SER A 341 9.25 14.91 25.05
C SER A 341 10.59 15.66 25.18
N ARG A 342 11.71 14.93 25.21
CA ARG A 342 13.06 15.52 25.20
C ARG A 342 13.31 16.29 23.92
N ALA A 343 13.00 15.71 22.75
CA ALA A 343 13.16 16.35 21.46
C ALA A 343 12.36 17.66 21.38
N ALA A 344 11.11 17.66 21.84
CA ALA A 344 10.25 18.84 21.87
C ALA A 344 10.81 19.91 22.82
N SER A 345 11.12 19.56 24.08
CA SER A 345 11.57 20.50 25.11
C SER A 345 12.93 21.12 24.80
N THR A 346 13.82 20.40 24.13
CA THR A 346 15.15 20.90 23.78
C THR A 346 15.21 21.59 22.41
N GLY A 347 14.18 21.45 21.58
CA GLY A 347 14.18 21.93 20.20
C GLY A 347 15.21 21.18 19.34
N ALA A 348 15.30 19.87 19.47
CA ALA A 348 16.26 19.05 18.72
C ALA A 348 15.99 19.02 17.21
N ASN A 349 14.80 19.46 16.79
CA ASN A 349 14.38 19.62 15.39
C ASN A 349 14.55 18.33 14.57
N ILE A 350 14.12 17.22 15.16
CA ILE A 350 14.06 15.90 14.49
C ILE A 350 12.98 16.01 13.38
N ASP A 351 13.34 15.60 12.16
CA ASP A 351 12.42 15.70 11.02
C ASP A 351 11.37 14.61 11.01
N ILE A 352 11.72 13.36 11.37
CA ILE A 352 10.80 12.22 11.29
C ILE A 352 10.96 11.30 12.50
N PHE A 353 9.84 10.95 13.11
CA PHE A 353 9.72 9.93 14.14
C PHE A 353 9.12 8.67 13.51
N THR A 354 9.90 7.61 13.41
CA THR A 354 9.50 6.35 12.78
C THR A 354 9.24 5.29 13.86
N ILE A 355 8.08 4.66 13.82
CA ILE A 355 7.76 3.52 14.69
C ILE A 355 8.07 2.20 13.99
N MET A 356 8.41 1.18 14.79
CA MET A 356 8.56 -0.21 14.39
C MET A 356 7.35 -1.01 14.91
N PRO A 357 6.24 -1.11 14.13
CA PRO A 357 5.01 -1.74 14.58
C PRO A 357 5.03 -3.25 14.33
N PHE A 358 5.90 -3.96 15.03
CA PHE A 358 6.01 -5.41 15.03
C PHE A 358 6.52 -5.90 16.38
N ASP A 359 6.60 -7.21 16.59
CA ASP A 359 6.99 -7.87 17.83
C ASP A 359 6.08 -7.50 19.02
N PHE A 360 4.77 -7.55 18.79
CA PHE A 360 3.74 -7.22 19.77
C PHE A 360 3.37 -8.37 20.72
N GLY A 361 3.96 -9.55 20.57
CA GLY A 361 3.64 -10.74 21.35
C GLY A 361 2.71 -11.73 20.66
N GLY A 362 2.59 -11.67 19.35
CA GLY A 362 1.85 -12.62 18.51
C GLY A 362 0.37 -12.27 18.33
N GLY A 363 -0.28 -12.96 17.37
CA GLY A 363 -1.75 -12.96 17.16
C GLY A 363 -2.38 -11.66 16.65
N ALA A 364 -1.59 -10.64 16.36
CA ALA A 364 -2.09 -9.34 15.94
C ALA A 364 -2.54 -9.32 14.46
N ASN A 365 -3.59 -8.55 14.16
CA ASN A 365 -3.83 -8.09 12.79
C ASN A 365 -2.87 -6.94 12.52
N MET A 366 -1.80 -7.21 11.77
CA MET A 366 -0.68 -6.28 11.60
C MET A 366 -1.05 -4.97 10.92
N TYR A 367 -2.06 -4.95 10.06
CA TYR A 367 -2.58 -3.69 9.53
C TYR A 367 -3.25 -2.86 10.63
N ASN A 368 -4.19 -3.44 11.35
CA ASN A 368 -4.92 -2.71 12.42
C ASN A 368 -3.96 -2.26 13.54
N SER A 369 -3.03 -3.11 13.94
CA SER A 369 -2.04 -2.78 14.97
C SER A 369 -1.11 -1.65 14.52
N THR A 370 -0.66 -1.67 13.26
CA THR A 370 0.17 -0.60 12.68
C THR A 370 -0.60 0.74 12.62
N VAL A 371 -1.85 0.72 12.18
CA VAL A 371 -2.69 1.93 12.16
C VAL A 371 -2.90 2.47 13.58
N SER A 372 -3.28 1.61 14.52
CA SER A 372 -3.50 2.02 15.93
C SER A 372 -2.22 2.59 16.56
N ALA A 373 -1.06 1.95 16.34
CA ALA A 373 0.22 2.45 16.82
C ALA A 373 0.59 3.81 16.19
N SER A 374 0.30 3.99 14.90
CA SER A 374 0.53 5.25 14.19
C SER A 374 -0.35 6.39 14.71
N GLU A 375 -1.64 6.11 14.97
CA GLU A 375 -2.54 7.09 15.58
C GLU A 375 -2.09 7.50 16.99
N GLY A 376 -1.54 6.54 17.78
CA GLY A 376 -0.92 6.82 19.05
C GLY A 376 0.33 7.70 18.94
N LEU A 377 1.19 7.46 17.96
CA LEU A 377 2.33 8.35 17.67
C LEU A 377 1.87 9.74 17.28
N LYS A 378 0.88 9.87 16.40
CA LYS A 378 0.30 11.16 16.03
C LYS A 378 -0.19 11.94 17.25
N ALA A 379 -0.96 11.30 18.11
CA ALA A 379 -1.47 11.92 19.34
C ALA A 379 -0.33 12.43 20.24
N MET A 380 0.74 11.63 20.38
CA MET A 380 1.93 12.01 21.15
C MET A 380 2.67 13.21 20.54
N LEU A 381 2.86 13.22 19.23
CA LEU A 381 3.52 14.35 18.54
C LEU A 381 2.71 15.63 18.67
N LYS A 382 1.39 15.55 18.47
CA LYS A 382 0.49 16.70 18.67
C LYS A 382 0.59 17.28 20.08
N SER A 383 0.56 16.43 21.10
CA SER A 383 0.65 16.90 22.50
C SER A 383 2.01 17.48 22.85
N SER A 384 3.10 16.93 22.27
CA SER A 384 4.46 17.34 22.58
C SER A 384 4.90 18.61 21.85
N PHE A 385 4.48 18.76 20.59
CA PHE A 385 4.94 19.87 19.72
C PHE A 385 3.86 20.91 19.44
N GLY A 386 2.61 20.67 19.83
CA GLY A 386 1.49 21.57 19.52
C GLY A 386 1.07 21.54 18.05
N TRP A 387 1.38 20.45 17.32
CA TRP A 387 1.05 20.29 15.91
C TRP A 387 -0.42 19.93 15.68
N ASP A 388 -0.94 20.27 14.50
CA ASP A 388 -2.18 19.72 14.00
C ASP A 388 -1.96 18.29 13.41
N ASP A 389 -3.04 17.62 13.06
CA ASP A 389 -2.98 16.23 12.51
C ASP A 389 -2.11 16.16 11.25
N ALA A 390 -2.31 17.07 10.32
CA ALA A 390 -1.59 17.07 9.05
C ALA A 390 -0.08 17.32 9.24
N THR A 391 0.29 18.18 10.18
CA THR A 391 1.70 18.43 10.53
C THR A 391 2.30 17.22 11.24
N ALA A 392 1.59 16.62 12.19
CA ALA A 392 2.05 15.43 12.88
C ALA A 392 2.32 14.27 11.89
N TYR A 393 1.41 13.99 10.98
CA TYR A 393 1.60 12.97 9.95
C TYR A 393 2.84 13.21 9.07
N ARG A 394 3.12 14.47 8.68
CA ARG A 394 4.32 14.84 7.92
C ARG A 394 5.63 14.69 8.68
N HIS A 395 5.57 14.42 9.98
CA HIS A 395 6.72 14.11 10.83
C HIS A 395 6.74 12.64 11.29
N MET A 396 5.90 11.78 10.71
CA MET A 396 5.80 10.37 11.07
C MET A 396 6.36 9.45 10.00
N GLY A 397 6.87 8.30 10.44
CA GLY A 397 7.25 7.18 9.59
C GLY A 397 6.81 5.84 10.16
N ILE A 398 6.72 4.87 9.27
CA ILE A 398 6.49 3.46 9.59
C ILE A 398 7.67 2.65 9.06
N SER A 399 8.26 1.80 9.89
CA SER A 399 9.21 0.76 9.51
C SER A 399 8.65 -0.59 9.95
N GLY A 400 7.96 -1.30 9.07
CA GLY A 400 7.39 -2.62 9.35
C GLY A 400 8.43 -3.74 9.29
N MET A 401 7.99 -4.99 9.54
CA MET A 401 8.79 -6.19 9.29
C MET A 401 8.07 -7.05 8.25
N ASN A 402 8.70 -7.36 7.13
CA ASN A 402 8.07 -8.08 6.03
C ASN A 402 7.98 -9.59 6.29
N GLY A 403 6.80 -10.16 6.05
CA GLY A 403 6.53 -11.58 6.32
C GLY A 403 6.33 -11.85 7.79
N LEU A 404 7.01 -12.86 8.32
CA LEU A 404 6.97 -13.20 9.75
C LEU A 404 7.95 -12.32 10.54
N SER A 405 7.47 -11.70 11.62
CA SER A 405 8.32 -11.01 12.59
C SER A 405 9.05 -12.01 13.50
N ASP A 406 9.96 -11.53 14.35
CA ASP A 406 10.68 -12.37 15.30
C ASP A 406 9.74 -13.06 16.30
N GLN A 407 8.59 -12.47 16.57
CA GLN A 407 7.52 -13.05 17.40
C GLN A 407 6.42 -13.77 16.60
N GLN A 408 6.68 -14.13 15.33
CA GLN A 408 5.80 -14.92 14.46
C GLN A 408 4.53 -14.18 14.03
N GLU A 409 4.48 -12.86 14.11
CA GLU A 409 3.38 -12.07 13.58
C GLU A 409 3.49 -11.95 12.09
N LEU A 410 2.36 -12.04 11.40
CA LEU A 410 2.33 -12.05 9.94
C LEU A 410 2.00 -10.67 9.37
N THR A 411 2.99 -9.98 8.82
CA THR A 411 2.75 -8.90 7.86
C THR A 411 2.73 -9.49 6.45
N SER A 412 1.55 -9.81 5.96
CA SER A 412 1.37 -10.31 4.60
C SER A 412 1.61 -9.21 3.57
N VAL A 413 1.84 -9.60 2.30
CA VAL A 413 1.91 -8.66 1.18
C VAL A 413 0.65 -7.78 1.09
N ALA A 414 -0.53 -8.36 1.34
CA ALA A 414 -1.79 -7.63 1.35
C ALA A 414 -1.87 -6.61 2.50
N TYR A 415 -1.41 -6.96 3.70
CA TYR A 415 -1.33 -6.02 4.81
C TYR A 415 -0.32 -4.90 4.53
N TRP A 416 0.83 -5.21 3.92
CA TRP A 416 1.81 -4.20 3.57
C TRP A 416 1.26 -3.19 2.54
N GLN A 417 0.47 -3.68 1.58
CA GLN A 417 -0.24 -2.81 0.64
C GLN A 417 -1.20 -1.86 1.36
N GLN A 418 -1.98 -2.36 2.34
CA GLN A 418 -2.90 -1.54 3.12
C GLN A 418 -2.15 -0.52 4.01
N ILE A 419 -1.03 -0.93 4.61
CA ILE A 419 -0.16 -0.04 5.40
C ILE A 419 0.41 1.07 4.52
N ARG A 420 0.88 0.75 3.31
CA ARG A 420 1.34 1.75 2.34
C ARG A 420 0.21 2.71 1.96
N ASP A 421 -1.00 2.21 1.72
CA ASP A 421 -2.15 3.05 1.39
C ASP A 421 -2.53 3.99 2.56
N TYR A 422 -2.49 3.48 3.80
CA TYR A 422 -2.68 4.30 5.00
C TYR A 422 -1.61 5.40 5.09
N ALA A 423 -0.35 5.05 4.93
CA ALA A 423 0.76 6.00 4.97
C ALA A 423 0.63 7.08 3.88
N GLN A 424 0.28 6.68 2.66
CA GLN A 424 0.09 7.58 1.52
C GLN A 424 -1.11 8.52 1.72
N ASN A 425 -2.25 8.00 2.18
CA ASN A 425 -3.47 8.78 2.35
C ASN A 425 -3.36 9.81 3.47
N ASN A 426 -2.51 9.56 4.45
CA ASN A 426 -2.24 10.48 5.57
C ASN A 426 -0.97 11.31 5.35
N HIS A 427 -0.29 11.18 4.20
CA HIS A 427 0.93 11.91 3.87
C HIS A 427 2.04 11.74 4.93
N LEU A 428 2.29 10.50 5.34
CA LEU A 428 3.41 10.22 6.23
C LEU A 428 4.73 10.55 5.53
N ALA A 429 5.72 10.98 6.29
CA ALA A 429 7.01 11.37 5.74
C ALA A 429 7.90 10.18 5.32
N ARG A 430 7.64 8.97 5.86
CA ARG A 430 8.49 7.80 5.63
C ARG A 430 7.71 6.48 5.67
N LEU A 431 8.06 5.58 4.74
CA LEU A 431 7.70 4.18 4.76
C LEU A 431 8.95 3.33 4.51
N ALA A 432 9.26 2.47 5.46
CA ALA A 432 10.38 1.54 5.42
C ALA A 432 9.95 0.17 5.95
N PHE A 433 10.79 -0.83 5.82
CA PHE A 433 10.60 -2.14 6.45
C PHE A 433 11.95 -2.86 6.63
N TRP A 434 12.01 -3.73 7.61
CA TRP A 434 13.06 -4.70 7.85
C TRP A 434 12.70 -6.01 7.18
N SER A 435 13.25 -6.39 6.02
CA SER A 435 14.27 -5.71 5.22
C SER A 435 14.22 -6.20 3.76
N VAL A 436 14.93 -5.52 2.86
CA VAL A 436 15.09 -5.95 1.46
C VAL A 436 15.77 -7.31 1.38
N ASN A 437 16.72 -7.60 2.27
CA ASN A 437 17.39 -8.91 2.37
C ASN A 437 16.38 -10.04 2.58
N ARG A 438 15.31 -9.77 3.32
CA ARG A 438 14.26 -10.73 3.61
C ARG A 438 13.15 -10.77 2.54
N ASP A 439 13.13 -9.82 1.59
CA ASP A 439 12.04 -9.67 0.63
C ASP A 439 12.12 -10.69 -0.52
N ARG A 440 12.10 -11.97 -0.13
CA ARG A 440 12.11 -13.15 -1.01
C ARG A 440 11.44 -14.34 -0.32
N PRO A 441 10.94 -15.34 -1.09
CA PRO A 441 10.32 -16.53 -0.51
C PRO A 441 11.33 -17.39 0.24
N CYS A 442 10.85 -18.07 1.28
CA CYS A 442 11.62 -19.05 2.02
C CYS A 442 11.32 -20.47 1.53
N ALA A 443 12.31 -21.26 1.21
CA ALA A 443 12.15 -22.67 0.85
C ALA A 443 11.63 -23.53 2.01
N GLY A 444 11.90 -23.16 3.27
CA GLY A 444 11.53 -23.92 4.47
C GLY A 444 10.62 -23.19 5.45
N GLY A 445 10.23 -21.94 5.18
CA GLY A 445 9.53 -21.10 6.15
C GLY A 445 10.44 -20.64 7.30
N GLY A 446 9.84 -19.96 8.30
CA GLY A 446 10.51 -19.49 9.51
C GLY A 446 11.06 -18.07 9.42
N VAL A 447 11.56 -17.58 10.56
CA VAL A 447 12.13 -16.24 10.69
C VAL A 447 13.65 -16.33 10.53
N VAL A 448 14.15 -15.77 9.43
CA VAL A 448 15.57 -15.76 9.09
C VAL A 448 15.95 -14.43 8.44
N SER A 449 17.27 -14.14 8.40
CA SER A 449 17.76 -12.85 7.90
C SER A 449 17.67 -12.68 6.39
N ASN A 450 17.44 -13.73 5.63
CA ASN A 450 17.52 -13.70 4.17
C ASN A 450 16.25 -14.16 3.43
N CYS A 451 15.14 -14.31 4.12
CA CYS A 451 13.82 -14.50 3.53
C CYS A 451 12.68 -14.13 4.50
N SER A 452 11.47 -13.94 3.98
CA SER A 452 10.34 -13.38 4.75
C SER A 452 9.56 -14.38 5.59
N GLY A 453 9.81 -15.67 5.44
CA GLY A 453 9.03 -16.73 6.11
C GLY A 453 7.69 -17.04 5.44
N ILE A 454 7.33 -16.39 4.34
CA ILE A 454 6.06 -16.55 3.64
C ILE A 454 6.25 -16.82 2.16
N SER A 455 5.17 -17.30 1.51
CA SER A 455 5.10 -17.39 0.05
C SER A 455 4.90 -16.00 -0.54
N GLN A 456 5.80 -15.57 -1.40
CA GLN A 456 5.77 -14.30 -2.10
C GLN A 456 6.66 -14.35 -3.36
N ASN A 457 6.60 -13.32 -4.20
CA ASN A 457 7.61 -13.09 -5.23
C ASN A 457 8.81 -12.32 -4.66
N ASN A 458 9.96 -12.43 -5.30
CA ASN A 458 11.14 -11.63 -4.94
C ASN A 458 10.79 -10.13 -4.99
N TRP A 459 11.17 -9.41 -3.94
CA TRP A 459 11.05 -7.94 -3.79
C TRP A 459 9.62 -7.41 -3.89
N GLN A 460 8.63 -8.20 -3.50
CA GLN A 460 7.22 -7.80 -3.59
C GLN A 460 6.88 -6.69 -2.58
N PHE A 461 7.46 -6.70 -1.38
CA PHE A 461 7.33 -5.62 -0.41
C PHE A 461 8.06 -4.36 -0.88
N THR A 462 9.24 -4.52 -1.47
CA THR A 462 10.01 -3.39 -2.04
C THR A 462 9.25 -2.74 -3.20
N GLN A 463 8.60 -3.52 -4.07
CA GLN A 463 7.76 -2.99 -5.16
C GLN A 463 6.60 -2.14 -4.61
N ILE A 464 5.92 -2.61 -3.57
CA ILE A 464 4.85 -1.86 -2.91
C ILE A 464 5.41 -0.58 -2.30
N THR A 465 6.51 -0.68 -1.56
CA THR A 465 7.16 0.48 -0.91
C THR A 465 7.61 1.52 -1.93
N ALA A 466 8.11 1.10 -3.09
CA ALA A 466 8.55 2.01 -4.17
C ALA A 466 7.41 2.89 -4.73
N THR A 467 6.15 2.53 -4.50
CA THR A 467 4.99 3.34 -4.89
C THR A 467 4.61 4.41 -3.87
N PHE A 468 5.25 4.44 -2.71
CA PHE A 468 5.03 5.45 -1.68
C PHE A 468 5.79 6.73 -2.02
N THR A 469 5.12 7.87 -1.96
CA THR A 469 5.69 9.18 -2.36
C THR A 469 5.79 10.19 -1.22
N GLY A 470 5.25 9.87 -0.05
CA GLY A 470 5.20 10.76 1.11
C GLY A 470 3.99 11.68 1.14
#